data_84e3dd81a1defde55b998554351cc0f8
#
_entry.id   84e3dd81a1defde55b998554351cc0f8
#
_cell.length_a   1.000
_cell.length_b   1.000
_cell.length_c   1.000
_cell.angle_alpha   90.00
_cell.angle_beta   90.00
_cell.angle_gamma   90.00
#
_symmetry.space_group_name_H-M   'P 1'
#
loop_
_entity.id
_entity.type
_entity.pdbx_description
1 polymer ?
#
loop_
_entity_poly.entity_id
_entity_poly.type
_entity_poly.pdbx_seq_one_letter_code
_entity_poly.pdbx_strand_id
1 'polypeptide(L)'
;MNIFNTVIMMFETLISIMFIFLILDYTSKENIIRFMIFWIGEMIISIMYNYHFLTDYTLLFVEILYYLGITYYLSRKDIFTCFFVAVLNNILLLFSNALVLVTVNSISYMITYNIYSNNLVNFISKVVFLLLSFIFHKYFKKYIFEKFIFSAKRPGRYIAIFRFRL
;
A
#
# COMPACT_ATOMS: atom_id res chain seq x y z
N MET A 1 -17.24 8.38 16.26
CA MET A 1 -16.71 7.90 14.99
C MET A 1 -17.87 7.74 14.01
N ASN A 2 -17.83 8.33 12.83
CA ASN A 2 -18.93 8.20 11.87
C ASN A 2 -18.84 6.82 11.21
N ILE A 3 -19.94 6.08 11.11
CA ILE A 3 -20.02 4.72 10.51
C ILE A 3 -19.38 4.71 9.12
N PHE A 4 -19.58 5.76 8.35
CA PHE A 4 -19.03 5.87 7.01
C PHE A 4 -17.49 5.92 7.00
N ASN A 5 -16.88 6.65 7.93
CA ASN A 5 -15.41 6.69 8.06
C ASN A 5 -14.83 5.33 8.45
N THR A 6 -15.57 4.57 9.29
CA THR A 6 -15.17 3.20 9.64
C THR A 6 -15.16 2.30 8.42
N VAL A 7 -16.18 2.37 7.58
CA VAL A 7 -16.26 1.57 6.35
C VAL A 7 -15.14 1.93 5.38
N ILE A 8 -14.83 3.22 5.19
CA ILE A 8 -13.70 3.65 4.34
C ILE A 8 -12.38 3.10 4.88
N MET A 9 -12.15 3.20 6.18
CA MET A 9 -10.95 2.67 6.83
C MET A 9 -10.83 1.15 6.65
N MET A 10 -11.91 0.40 6.84
CA MET A 10 -11.92 -1.05 6.60
C MET A 10 -11.59 -1.39 5.14
N PHE A 11 -12.08 -0.60 4.21
CA PHE A 11 -11.81 -0.78 2.78
C PHE A 11 -10.34 -0.47 2.44
N GLU A 12 -9.78 0.58 3.02
CA GLU A 12 -8.37 0.95 2.84
C GLU A 12 -7.43 -0.15 3.33
N THR A 13 -7.62 -0.61 4.57
CA THR A 13 -6.80 -1.67 5.16
C THR A 13 -6.92 -2.98 4.38
N LEU A 14 -8.12 -3.29 3.87
CA LEU A 14 -8.34 -4.45 3.00
C LEU A 14 -7.49 -4.37 1.73
N ILE A 15 -7.49 -3.21 1.05
CA ILE A 15 -6.73 -3.01 -0.19
C ILE A 15 -5.22 -3.12 0.07
N SER A 16 -4.73 -2.53 1.17
CA SER A 16 -3.31 -2.57 1.54
C SER A 16 -2.81 -4.01 1.74
N ILE A 17 -3.54 -4.83 2.49
CA ILE A 17 -3.18 -6.24 2.67
C ILE A 17 -3.32 -7.03 1.36
N MET A 18 -4.39 -6.77 0.59
CA MET A 18 -4.59 -7.40 -0.71
C MET A 18 -3.44 -7.08 -1.67
N PHE A 19 -2.95 -5.84 -1.72
CA PHE A 19 -1.80 -5.45 -2.53
C PHE A 19 -0.56 -6.27 -2.18
N ILE A 20 -0.23 -6.44 -0.90
CA ILE A 20 0.91 -7.24 -0.45
C ILE A 20 0.77 -8.70 -0.90
N PHE A 21 -0.43 -9.28 -0.72
CA PHE A 21 -0.70 -10.66 -1.14
C PHE A 21 -0.61 -10.84 -2.66
N LEU A 22 -1.10 -9.88 -3.43
CA LEU A 22 -0.99 -9.87 -4.89
C LEU A 22 0.48 -9.80 -5.34
N ILE A 23 1.26 -8.88 -4.77
CA ILE A 23 2.67 -8.70 -5.12
C ILE A 23 3.50 -9.95 -4.80
N LEU A 24 3.16 -10.65 -3.71
CA LEU A 24 3.89 -11.82 -3.25
C LEU A 24 3.36 -13.15 -3.84
N ASP A 25 2.31 -13.13 -4.69
CA ASP A 25 1.62 -14.32 -5.24
C ASP A 25 0.98 -15.25 -4.18
N TYR A 26 0.54 -14.68 -3.07
CA TYR A 26 -0.15 -15.42 -2.01
C TYR A 26 -1.68 -15.44 -2.17
N THR A 27 -2.18 -15.55 -3.39
CA THR A 27 -3.62 -15.48 -3.72
C THR A 27 -4.35 -16.84 -3.63
N SER A 28 -3.68 -17.91 -3.19
CA SER A 28 -4.30 -19.23 -3.05
C SER A 28 -5.33 -19.25 -1.92
N LYS A 29 -6.35 -20.11 -2.04
CA LYS A 29 -7.40 -20.29 -1.02
C LYS A 29 -6.86 -20.66 0.36
N GLU A 30 -5.74 -21.36 0.41
CA GLU A 30 -5.06 -21.76 1.65
C GLU A 30 -4.53 -20.56 2.47
N ASN A 31 -4.36 -19.41 1.84
CA ASN A 31 -3.86 -18.22 2.49
C ASN A 31 -4.95 -17.28 3.03
N ILE A 32 -6.24 -17.62 2.88
CA ILE A 32 -7.36 -16.77 3.33
C ILE A 32 -7.27 -16.50 4.83
N ILE A 33 -6.95 -17.50 5.64
CA ILE A 33 -6.84 -17.31 7.10
C ILE A 33 -5.73 -16.34 7.44
N ARG A 34 -4.56 -16.45 6.78
CA ARG A 34 -3.44 -15.53 6.98
C ARG A 34 -3.82 -14.11 6.55
N PHE A 35 -4.51 -13.99 5.43
CA PHE A 35 -5.03 -12.72 4.95
C PHE A 35 -5.94 -12.06 6.00
N MET A 36 -6.88 -12.80 6.56
CA MET A 36 -7.81 -12.28 7.57
C MET A 36 -7.08 -11.87 8.85
N ILE A 37 -6.09 -12.65 9.31
CA ILE A 37 -5.30 -12.29 10.50
C ILE A 37 -4.55 -10.97 10.28
N PHE A 38 -3.90 -10.81 9.13
CA PHE A 38 -3.17 -9.59 8.82
C PHE A 38 -4.10 -8.41 8.60
N TRP A 39 -5.25 -8.61 7.98
CA TRP A 39 -6.24 -7.56 7.85
C TRP A 39 -6.77 -7.07 9.20
N ILE A 40 -7.08 -7.99 10.13
CA ILE A 40 -7.50 -7.63 11.49
C ILE A 40 -6.39 -6.85 12.21
N GLY A 41 -5.13 -7.26 12.09
CA GLY A 41 -4.01 -6.53 12.67
C GLY A 41 -3.89 -5.10 12.16
N GLU A 42 -4.04 -4.90 10.86
CA GLU A 42 -4.05 -3.57 10.23
C GLU A 42 -5.23 -2.71 10.71
N MET A 43 -6.40 -3.33 10.84
CA MET A 43 -7.56 -2.65 11.41
C MET A 43 -7.32 -2.17 12.84
N ILE A 44 -6.63 -2.94 13.66
CA ILE A 44 -6.30 -2.53 15.04
C ILE A 44 -5.39 -1.29 15.01
N ILE A 45 -4.38 -1.25 14.14
CA ILE A 45 -3.49 -0.09 13.98
C ILE A 45 -4.29 1.15 13.58
N SER A 46 -5.17 1.02 12.60
CA SER A 46 -6.03 2.11 12.13
C SER A 46 -7.02 2.59 13.18
N ILE A 47 -7.53 1.68 14.01
CA ILE A 47 -8.38 2.02 15.15
C ILE A 47 -7.57 2.82 16.19
N MET A 48 -6.36 2.38 16.53
CA MET A 48 -5.48 3.11 17.47
C MET A 48 -5.20 4.53 16.98
N TYR A 49 -4.99 4.73 15.70
CA TYR A 49 -4.84 6.06 15.11
C TYR A 49 -6.11 6.90 15.28
N ASN A 50 -7.27 6.36 14.96
CA ASN A 50 -8.55 7.08 15.09
C ASN A 50 -8.89 7.48 16.54
N TYR A 51 -8.39 6.77 17.53
CA TYR A 51 -8.50 7.12 18.95
C TYR A 51 -7.36 8.01 19.44
N HIS A 52 -6.55 8.59 18.55
CA HIS A 52 -5.43 9.49 18.84
C HIS A 52 -4.30 8.87 19.69
N PHE A 53 -4.17 7.55 19.71
CA PHE A 53 -3.02 6.88 20.30
C PHE A 53 -1.76 7.00 19.43
N LEU A 54 -1.95 7.25 18.14
CA LEU A 54 -0.88 7.41 17.15
C LEU A 54 -1.02 8.78 16.47
N THR A 55 0.09 9.45 16.24
CA THR A 55 0.17 10.64 15.37
C THR A 55 0.38 10.21 13.92
N ASP A 56 0.21 11.11 12.94
CA ASP A 56 0.40 10.80 11.52
C ASP A 56 1.78 10.20 11.23
N TYR A 57 2.84 10.73 11.85
CA TYR A 57 4.21 10.22 11.68
C TYR A 57 4.41 8.85 12.32
N THR A 58 3.87 8.65 13.52
CA THR A 58 3.96 7.36 14.20
C THR A 58 3.12 6.29 13.51
N LEU A 59 1.96 6.65 12.96
CA LEU A 59 1.15 5.76 12.13
C LEU A 59 1.94 5.26 10.93
N LEU A 60 2.47 6.18 10.12
CA LEU A 60 3.25 5.82 8.92
C LEU A 60 4.40 4.85 9.26
N PHE A 61 5.11 5.13 10.36
CA PHE A 61 6.21 4.27 10.80
C PHE A 61 5.74 2.88 11.24
N VAL A 62 4.66 2.81 12.01
CA VAL A 62 4.06 1.56 12.48
C VAL A 62 3.53 0.74 11.30
N GLU A 63 2.86 1.36 10.33
CA GLU A 63 2.39 0.70 9.13
C GLU A 63 3.53 0.12 8.29
N ILE A 64 4.61 0.88 8.07
CA ILE A 64 5.77 0.39 7.34
C ILE A 64 6.38 -0.83 8.04
N LEU A 65 6.55 -0.78 9.36
CA LEU A 65 7.05 -1.91 10.15
C LEU A 65 6.12 -3.12 10.09
N TYR A 66 4.82 -2.86 10.17
CA TYR A 66 3.81 -3.91 10.09
C TYR A 66 3.83 -4.61 8.72
N TYR A 67 3.81 -3.85 7.63
CA TYR A 67 3.88 -4.38 6.27
C TYR A 67 5.22 -5.08 5.99
N LEU A 68 6.31 -4.57 6.53
CA LEU A 68 7.61 -5.23 6.47
C LEU A 68 7.58 -6.58 7.19
N GLY A 69 6.96 -6.64 8.36
CA GLY A 69 6.77 -7.89 9.11
C GLY A 69 5.95 -8.91 8.33
N ILE A 70 4.83 -8.50 7.73
CA ILE A 70 3.99 -9.36 6.90
C ILE A 70 4.75 -9.87 5.68
N THR A 71 5.39 -8.97 4.94
CA THR A 71 6.11 -9.32 3.71
C THR A 71 7.27 -10.26 4.01
N TYR A 72 8.00 -10.05 5.09
CA TYR A 72 9.06 -10.94 5.53
C TYR A 72 8.53 -12.32 5.95
N TYR A 73 7.46 -12.34 6.76
CA TYR A 73 6.84 -13.60 7.20
C TYR A 73 6.31 -14.43 6.02
N LEU A 74 5.66 -13.78 5.04
CA LEU A 74 5.10 -14.47 3.88
C LEU A 74 6.17 -14.91 2.90
N SER A 75 7.08 -14.02 2.52
CA SER A 75 8.01 -14.28 1.41
C SER A 75 9.29 -14.95 1.82
N ARG A 76 9.73 -14.79 3.07
CA ARG A 76 11.06 -15.17 3.56
C ARG A 76 12.20 -14.68 2.65
N LYS A 77 11.96 -13.57 1.96
CA LYS A 77 12.94 -12.91 1.09
C LYS A 77 13.86 -12.01 1.90
N ASP A 78 14.84 -11.43 1.20
CA ASP A 78 15.72 -10.44 1.80
C ASP A 78 14.93 -9.23 2.33
N ILE A 79 15.45 -8.65 3.40
CA ILE A 79 14.79 -7.54 4.11
C ILE A 79 14.59 -6.31 3.22
N PHE A 80 15.49 -6.08 2.25
CA PHE A 80 15.37 -4.96 1.31
C PHE A 80 14.17 -5.11 0.39
N THR A 81 13.93 -6.30 -0.14
CA THR A 81 12.73 -6.58 -0.95
C THR A 81 11.47 -6.39 -0.13
N CYS A 82 11.46 -6.89 1.11
CA CYS A 82 10.31 -6.73 2.01
C CYS A 82 10.06 -5.26 2.36
N PHE A 83 11.11 -4.50 2.67
CA PHE A 83 11.03 -3.08 2.94
C PHE A 83 10.51 -2.30 1.72
N PHE A 84 11.02 -2.63 0.52
CA PHE A 84 10.56 -2.01 -0.72
C PHE A 84 9.07 -2.21 -0.95
N VAL A 85 8.54 -3.42 -0.74
CA VAL A 85 7.10 -3.71 -0.89
C VAL A 85 6.27 -2.93 0.14
N ALA A 86 6.74 -2.87 1.39
CA ALA A 86 6.06 -2.13 2.45
C ALA A 86 5.99 -0.63 2.15
N VAL A 87 7.11 -0.02 1.74
CA VAL A 87 7.17 1.40 1.37
C VAL A 87 6.34 1.68 0.12
N LEU A 88 6.38 0.79 -0.87
CA LEU A 88 5.62 0.93 -2.11
C LEU A 88 4.11 0.96 -1.86
N ASN A 89 3.60 0.14 -0.95
CA ASN A 89 2.19 0.18 -0.57
C ASN A 89 1.78 1.57 -0.06
N ASN A 90 2.57 2.14 0.86
CA ASN A 90 2.31 3.48 1.40
C ASN A 90 2.45 4.59 0.34
N ILE A 91 3.43 4.48 -0.56
CA ILE A 91 3.59 5.42 -1.68
C ILE A 91 2.36 5.39 -2.59
N LEU A 92 1.86 4.21 -2.96
CA LEU A 92 0.66 4.08 -3.80
C LEU A 92 -0.58 4.66 -3.13
N LEU A 93 -0.72 4.45 -1.82
CA LEU A 93 -1.81 5.02 -1.03
C LEU A 93 -1.75 6.55 -1.02
N LEU A 94 -0.59 7.13 -0.70
CA LEU A 94 -0.38 8.57 -0.69
C LEU A 94 -0.58 9.17 -2.09
N PHE A 95 -0.07 8.52 -3.12
CA PHE A 95 -0.23 8.95 -4.50
C PHE A 95 -1.70 8.97 -4.93
N SER A 96 -2.47 7.93 -4.58
CA SER A 96 -3.91 7.88 -4.89
C SER A 96 -4.68 9.01 -4.21
N ASN A 97 -4.37 9.30 -2.94
CA ASN A 97 -4.97 10.39 -2.18
C ASN A 97 -4.63 11.75 -2.82
N ALA A 98 -3.35 11.98 -3.14
CA ALA A 98 -2.90 13.22 -3.77
C ALA A 98 -3.54 13.44 -5.16
N LEU A 99 -3.59 12.39 -5.99
CA LEU A 99 -4.18 12.43 -7.32
C LEU A 99 -5.66 12.83 -7.28
N VAL A 100 -6.43 12.21 -6.37
CA VAL A 100 -7.86 12.52 -6.24
C VAL A 100 -8.06 13.93 -5.70
N LEU A 101 -7.28 14.36 -4.69
CA LEU A 101 -7.35 15.71 -4.15
C LEU A 101 -7.06 16.76 -5.22
N VAL A 102 -6.02 16.60 -6.02
CA VAL A 102 -5.69 17.54 -7.11
C VAL A 102 -6.81 17.57 -8.15
N THR A 103 -7.34 16.41 -8.53
CA THR A 103 -8.42 16.33 -9.53
C THR A 103 -9.68 17.01 -9.03
N VAL A 104 -10.10 16.71 -7.79
CA VAL A 104 -11.30 17.30 -7.18
C VAL A 104 -11.14 18.81 -7.01
N ASN A 105 -10.00 19.28 -6.54
CA ASN A 105 -9.75 20.72 -6.40
C ASN A 105 -9.77 21.44 -7.76
N SER A 106 -9.22 20.84 -8.81
CA SER A 106 -9.26 21.39 -10.16
C SER A 106 -10.68 21.49 -10.70
N ILE A 107 -11.51 20.48 -10.47
CA ILE A 107 -12.91 20.49 -10.89
C ILE A 107 -13.74 21.47 -10.04
N SER A 108 -13.51 21.54 -8.73
CA SER A 108 -14.22 22.46 -7.83
C SER A 108 -13.92 23.92 -8.15
N TYR A 109 -12.72 24.21 -8.66
CA TYR A 109 -12.36 25.54 -9.12
C TYR A 109 -13.12 25.95 -10.40
N MET A 110 -13.44 24.98 -11.25
CA MET A 110 -14.24 25.20 -12.47
C MET A 110 -15.74 25.27 -12.21
N ILE A 111 -16.22 24.60 -11.16
CA ILE A 111 -17.63 24.54 -10.80
C ILE A 111 -17.74 25.21 -9.43
N THR A 112 -18.22 26.43 -9.34
CA THR A 112 -18.40 27.25 -8.12
C THR A 112 -19.29 26.58 -7.04
N TYR A 113 -19.22 25.29 -6.86
CA TYR A 113 -19.99 24.49 -5.93
C TYR A 113 -19.11 23.67 -4.97
N ASN A 114 -19.32 23.92 -3.68
CA ASN A 114 -18.80 23.10 -2.56
C ASN A 114 -19.48 21.71 -2.52
N ILE A 115 -19.37 20.90 -3.59
CA ILE A 115 -20.18 19.66 -3.76
C ILE A 115 -19.57 18.47 -3.05
N TYR A 116 -18.32 18.51 -2.64
CA TYR A 116 -17.66 17.28 -2.18
C TYR A 116 -17.57 17.22 -0.66
N SER A 117 -18.40 16.36 -0.07
CA SER A 117 -18.15 15.91 1.29
C SER A 117 -16.76 15.23 1.31
N ASN A 118 -15.91 15.54 2.30
CA ASN A 118 -14.60 14.90 2.50
C ASN A 118 -14.67 13.37 2.41
N ASN A 119 -15.81 12.80 2.76
CA ASN A 119 -16.09 11.37 2.73
C ASN A 119 -16.14 10.78 1.32
N LEU A 120 -16.73 11.49 0.35
CA LEU A 120 -16.80 11.04 -1.04
C LEU A 120 -15.40 11.06 -1.67
N VAL A 121 -14.65 12.13 -1.43
CA VAL A 121 -13.26 12.25 -1.90
C VAL A 121 -12.40 11.12 -1.35
N ASN A 122 -12.51 10.83 -0.07
CA ASN A 122 -11.81 9.72 0.56
C ASN A 122 -12.21 8.37 -0.04
N PHE A 123 -13.48 8.12 -0.28
CA PHE A 123 -13.93 6.88 -0.91
C PHE A 123 -13.37 6.72 -2.33
N ILE A 124 -13.45 7.77 -3.15
CA ILE A 124 -12.91 7.75 -4.52
C ILE A 124 -11.40 7.47 -4.49
N SER A 125 -10.65 8.06 -3.54
CA SER A 125 -9.20 7.81 -3.44
C SER A 125 -8.88 6.33 -3.17
N LYS A 126 -9.72 5.62 -2.40
CA LYS A 126 -9.53 4.18 -2.14
C LYS A 126 -9.86 3.33 -3.37
N VAL A 127 -10.85 3.72 -4.16
CA VAL A 127 -11.12 3.08 -5.46
C VAL A 127 -9.95 3.28 -6.42
N VAL A 128 -9.37 4.48 -6.48
CA VAL A 128 -8.17 4.76 -7.28
C VAL A 128 -6.98 3.94 -6.77
N PHE A 129 -6.78 3.83 -5.47
CA PHE A 129 -5.74 2.99 -4.87
C PHE A 129 -5.89 1.53 -5.27
N LEU A 130 -7.11 1.00 -5.25
CA LEU A 130 -7.41 -0.37 -5.71
C LEU A 130 -7.02 -0.56 -7.17
N LEU A 131 -7.43 0.35 -8.05
CA LEU A 131 -7.09 0.29 -9.48
C LEU A 131 -5.58 0.38 -9.71
N LEU A 132 -4.88 1.30 -9.03
CA LEU A 132 -3.43 1.42 -9.10
C LEU A 132 -2.73 0.15 -8.63
N SER A 133 -3.23 -0.49 -7.57
CA SER A 133 -2.70 -1.75 -7.05
C SER A 133 -2.78 -2.88 -8.10
N PHE A 134 -3.88 -3.00 -8.82
CA PHE A 134 -4.02 -3.96 -9.91
C PHE A 134 -3.12 -3.64 -11.11
N ILE A 135 -3.08 -2.37 -11.51
CA ILE A 135 -2.21 -1.91 -12.63
C ILE A 135 -0.75 -2.20 -12.26
N PHE A 136 -0.36 -1.86 -11.04
CA PHE A 136 0.99 -2.10 -10.55
C PHE A 136 1.32 -3.59 -10.53
N HIS A 137 0.44 -4.43 -9.99
CA HIS A 137 0.61 -5.88 -10.01
C HIS A 137 0.79 -6.41 -11.43
N LYS A 138 -0.06 -6.00 -12.39
CA LYS A 138 -0.03 -6.49 -13.76
C LYS A 138 1.23 -6.10 -14.54
N TYR A 139 1.66 -4.84 -14.42
CA TYR A 139 2.71 -4.28 -15.28
C TYR A 139 4.09 -4.20 -14.61
N PHE A 140 4.14 -3.91 -13.32
CA PHE A 140 5.39 -3.66 -12.61
C PHE A 140 5.94 -4.89 -11.89
N LYS A 141 5.10 -5.84 -11.50
CA LYS A 141 5.54 -7.06 -10.83
C LYS A 141 6.61 -7.78 -11.64
N LYS A 142 6.36 -8.02 -12.92
CA LYS A 142 7.30 -8.69 -13.82
C LYS A 142 8.61 -7.91 -13.94
N TYR A 143 8.53 -6.57 -14.03
CA TYR A 143 9.69 -5.73 -14.29
C TYR A 143 10.57 -5.54 -13.04
N ILE A 144 9.98 -5.33 -11.89
CA ILE A 144 10.71 -5.06 -10.64
C ILE A 144 11.15 -6.36 -9.98
N PHE A 145 10.26 -7.34 -9.85
CA PHE A 145 10.58 -8.58 -9.15
C PHE A 145 11.53 -9.49 -9.92
N GLU A 146 11.36 -9.66 -11.22
CA GLU A 146 12.30 -10.47 -12.02
C GLU A 146 13.69 -9.84 -12.02
N LYS A 147 13.80 -8.53 -12.19
CA LYS A 147 15.07 -7.82 -12.23
C LYS A 147 15.77 -7.75 -10.87
N PHE A 148 15.04 -7.50 -9.78
CA PHE A 148 15.59 -7.46 -8.43
C PHE A 148 15.85 -8.85 -7.85
N ILE A 149 14.94 -9.82 -8.05
CA ILE A 149 15.04 -11.17 -7.47
C ILE A 149 16.08 -12.02 -8.23
N PHE A 150 16.18 -11.92 -9.55
CA PHE A 150 17.23 -12.62 -10.30
C PHE A 150 18.63 -12.05 -10.03
N SER A 151 18.74 -10.77 -9.70
CA SER A 151 20.00 -10.18 -9.26
C SER A 151 20.41 -10.73 -7.88
N ALA A 152 19.46 -10.94 -6.96
CA ALA A 152 19.73 -11.46 -5.61
C ALA A 152 20.12 -12.94 -5.57
N LYS A 153 19.73 -13.75 -6.55
CA LYS A 153 20.09 -15.18 -6.63
C LYS A 153 21.52 -15.48 -7.09
N ARG A 154 22.30 -14.46 -7.48
CA ARG A 154 23.72 -14.61 -7.82
C ARG A 154 24.59 -13.90 -6.80
N PRO A 155 25.02 -14.55 -5.70
CA PRO A 155 25.97 -13.97 -4.78
C PRO A 155 27.28 -13.74 -5.53
N GLY A 156 27.61 -12.49 -5.80
CA GLY A 156 28.84 -12.08 -6.51
C GLY A 156 28.67 -10.97 -7.53
N ARG A 157 27.46 -10.56 -7.89
CA ARG A 157 27.23 -9.47 -8.86
C ARG A 157 26.66 -8.17 -8.28
N TYR A 158 26.60 -8.04 -6.96
CA TYR A 158 26.09 -6.81 -6.32
C TYR A 158 26.95 -5.56 -6.55
N ILE A 159 28.20 -5.72 -7.02
CA ILE A 159 29.12 -4.59 -7.26
C ILE A 159 28.97 -3.99 -8.67
N ALA A 160 28.24 -4.65 -9.58
CA ALA A 160 28.19 -4.23 -10.99
C ALA A 160 27.03 -3.27 -11.35
N ILE A 161 26.03 -3.10 -10.49
CA ILE A 161 24.84 -2.31 -10.83
C ILE A 161 25.03 -0.82 -10.51
N PHE A 162 26.00 -0.44 -9.66
CA PHE A 162 26.37 0.95 -9.38
C PHE A 162 27.45 1.54 -10.29
N ARG A 163 27.84 0.87 -11.37
CA ARG A 163 28.60 1.54 -12.41
C ARG A 163 27.65 2.39 -13.27
N PHE A 164 27.34 3.57 -12.79
CA PHE A 164 26.94 4.66 -13.67
C PHE A 164 28.05 4.84 -14.71
N ARG A 165 27.71 4.66 -15.98
CA ARG A 165 28.52 5.23 -17.06
C ARG A 165 28.43 6.75 -16.91
N LEU A 166 29.51 7.37 -16.47
CA LEU A 166 29.83 8.74 -16.80
C LEU A 166 30.13 8.81 -18.29
#